data_2e4ffeae07a414ae8e9c60b6b9c95c42
#
_entry.id   2e4ffeae07a414ae8e9c60b6b9c95c42
#
_cell.length_a   1.000
_cell.length_b   1.000
_cell.length_c   1.000
_cell.angle_alpha   90.00
_cell.angle_beta   90.00
_cell.angle_gamma   90.00
#
_symmetry.space_group_name_H-M   'P 1'
#
loop_
_entity.id
_entity.type
_entity.pdbx_description
1 polymer ?
#
loop_
_entity_poly.entity_id
_entity_poly.type
_entity_poly.pdbx_seq_one_letter_code
_entity_poly.pdbx_strand_id
1 'polypeptide(L)'
;MAIERTLSIIKPDAVAKNVIGQIYSRFEGAGLKVIAARMTWLSEQEAGQFYAVHKARPFFKDLVSFMTSGPVMVQVLEGENAIAKNRELMGATDPKKAAKGTIRADFADSIDANAVHGSDGPDTAAVEVAFFFPGMNVYSGR
;
A
#
# COMPACT_ATOMS: atom_id res chain seq x y z
N MET A 1 14.18 19.08 -5.08
CA MET A 1 12.91 18.52 -4.56
C MET A 1 12.28 17.68 -5.65
N ALA A 2 12.33 16.38 -5.47
CA ALA A 2 11.83 15.47 -6.47
C ALA A 2 10.38 15.10 -6.17
N ILE A 3 9.52 15.24 -7.16
CA ILE A 3 8.17 14.69 -7.09
C ILE A 3 8.27 13.21 -7.41
N GLU A 4 7.79 12.40 -6.50
CA GLU A 4 7.83 10.94 -6.60
C GLU A 4 6.44 10.36 -6.59
N ARG A 5 6.34 9.13 -7.10
CA ARG A 5 5.13 8.30 -6.98
C ARG A 5 5.47 7.07 -6.17
N THR A 6 4.50 6.60 -5.40
CA THR A 6 4.61 5.34 -4.68
C THR A 6 3.30 4.58 -4.81
N LEU A 7 3.38 3.26 -4.84
CA LEU A 7 2.18 2.43 -4.78
C LEU A 7 1.83 2.15 -3.33
N SER A 8 0.57 2.31 -3.00
CA SER A 8 0.03 1.98 -1.68
C SER A 8 -1.13 1.02 -1.85
N ILE A 9 -1.25 0.07 -0.94
CA ILE A 9 -2.39 -0.85 -0.90
C ILE A 9 -2.94 -0.82 0.52
N ILE A 10 -4.26 -0.63 0.63
CA ILE A 10 -4.97 -0.90 1.88
C ILE A 10 -5.37 -2.36 1.81
N LYS A 11 -4.81 -3.17 2.71
CA LYS A 11 -4.94 -4.62 2.70
C LYS A 11 -6.32 -5.08 3.15
N PRO A 12 -6.68 -6.35 2.92
CA PRO A 12 -8.04 -6.83 3.23
C PRO A 12 -8.48 -6.62 4.68
N ASP A 13 -7.55 -6.71 5.63
CA ASP A 13 -7.86 -6.50 7.04
C ASP A 13 -8.36 -5.07 7.32
N ALA A 14 -7.69 -4.07 6.75
CA ALA A 14 -8.08 -2.68 6.94
C ALA A 14 -9.32 -2.32 6.11
N VAL A 15 -9.46 -2.86 4.90
CA VAL A 15 -10.69 -2.68 4.12
C VAL A 15 -11.90 -3.19 4.91
N ALA A 16 -11.77 -4.37 5.52
CA ALA A 16 -12.84 -4.95 6.33
C ALA A 16 -13.20 -4.09 7.56
N LYS A 17 -12.26 -3.33 8.08
CA LYS A 17 -12.50 -2.42 9.21
C LYS A 17 -13.21 -1.13 8.83
N ASN A 18 -13.41 -0.90 7.53
CA ASN A 18 -14.09 0.30 7.02
C ASN A 18 -13.34 1.59 7.36
N VAL A 19 -12.03 1.59 7.20
CA VAL A 19 -11.16 2.73 7.54
C VAL A 19 -10.45 3.35 6.34
N ILE A 20 -10.90 3.04 5.12
CA ILE A 20 -10.29 3.59 3.88
C ILE A 20 -10.21 5.12 3.94
N GLY A 21 -11.31 5.78 4.29
CA GLY A 21 -11.36 7.23 4.35
C GLY A 21 -10.41 7.82 5.38
N GLN A 22 -10.28 7.17 6.54
CA GLN A 22 -9.35 7.61 7.58
C GLN A 22 -7.90 7.50 7.11
N ILE A 23 -7.57 6.44 6.39
CA ILE A 23 -6.22 6.24 5.85
C ILE A 23 -5.95 7.27 4.75
N TYR A 24 -6.90 7.50 3.83
CA TYR A 24 -6.75 8.52 2.79
C TYR A 24 -6.58 9.91 3.37
N SER A 25 -7.28 10.21 4.45
CA SER A 25 -7.14 11.50 5.15
C SER A 25 -5.70 11.72 5.61
N ARG A 26 -5.01 10.67 6.03
CA ARG A 26 -3.61 10.78 6.44
C ARG A 26 -2.67 11.04 5.27
N PHE A 27 -2.94 10.41 4.12
CA PHE A 27 -2.16 10.69 2.91
C PHE A 27 -2.31 12.16 2.50
N GLU A 28 -3.54 12.62 2.37
CA GLU A 28 -3.82 13.98 1.94
C GLU A 28 -3.37 15.02 2.96
N GLY A 29 -3.54 14.73 4.24
CA GLY A 29 -3.06 15.61 5.31
C GLY A 29 -1.54 15.77 5.33
N ALA A 30 -0.81 14.81 4.81
CA ALA A 30 0.65 14.88 4.69
C ALA A 30 1.12 15.50 3.37
N GLY A 31 0.20 15.95 2.50
CA GLY A 31 0.54 16.56 1.23
C GLY A 31 0.72 15.58 0.08
N LEU A 32 0.33 14.32 0.26
CA LEU A 32 0.36 13.33 -0.82
C LEU A 32 -0.96 13.38 -1.59
N LYS A 33 -0.88 13.38 -2.92
CA LYS A 33 -2.08 13.35 -3.76
C LYS A 33 -2.38 11.93 -4.20
N VAL A 34 -3.64 11.55 -4.15
CA VAL A 34 -4.11 10.31 -4.76
C VAL A 34 -4.34 10.59 -6.24
N ILE A 35 -3.53 9.99 -7.10
CA ILE A 35 -3.60 10.24 -8.55
C ILE A 35 -4.13 9.04 -9.33
N ALA A 36 -4.35 7.91 -8.67
CA ALA A 36 -5.07 6.74 -9.19
C ALA A 36 -5.56 5.94 -8.01
N ALA A 37 -6.72 5.33 -8.13
CA ALA A 37 -7.29 4.52 -7.05
C ALA A 37 -8.26 3.50 -7.64
N ARG A 38 -8.24 2.28 -7.10
CA ARG A 38 -9.12 1.21 -7.54
C ARG A 38 -9.29 0.17 -6.44
N MET A 39 -10.54 -0.23 -6.20
CA MET A 39 -10.80 -1.39 -5.36
C MET A 39 -10.79 -2.63 -6.26
N THR A 40 -10.12 -3.67 -5.82
CA THR A 40 -10.05 -4.92 -6.56
C THR A 40 -9.89 -6.09 -5.59
N TRP A 41 -10.29 -7.26 -6.02
CA TRP A 41 -10.08 -8.49 -5.27
C TRP A 41 -9.05 -9.30 -6.05
N LEU A 42 -7.84 -9.42 -5.52
CA LEU A 42 -6.75 -10.09 -6.21
C LEU A 42 -7.01 -11.59 -6.35
N SER A 43 -6.69 -12.14 -7.51
CA SER A 43 -6.60 -13.59 -7.67
C SER A 43 -5.30 -14.09 -7.08
N GLU A 44 -5.21 -15.41 -6.83
CA GLU A 44 -3.96 -16.01 -6.36
C GLU A 44 -2.82 -15.75 -7.34
N GLN A 45 -3.10 -15.81 -8.65
CA GLN A 45 -2.11 -15.55 -9.69
C GLN A 45 -1.61 -14.12 -9.62
N GLU A 46 -2.52 -13.15 -9.50
CA GLU A 46 -2.16 -11.73 -9.41
C GLU A 46 -1.33 -11.44 -8.16
N ALA A 47 -1.76 -11.95 -7.01
CA ALA A 47 -1.04 -11.76 -5.76
C ALA A 47 0.34 -12.43 -5.83
N GLY A 48 0.41 -13.62 -6.40
CA GLY A 48 1.67 -14.34 -6.58
C GLY A 48 2.65 -13.59 -7.48
N GLN A 49 2.15 -12.97 -8.53
CA GLN A 49 2.98 -12.16 -9.44
C GLN A 49 3.46 -10.88 -8.75
N PHE A 50 2.57 -10.21 -8.02
CA PHE A 50 2.92 -8.98 -7.32
C PHE A 50 4.01 -9.20 -6.30
N TYR A 51 3.93 -10.30 -5.55
CA TYR A 51 4.90 -10.65 -4.51
C TYR A 51 5.95 -11.66 -4.98
N ALA A 52 6.19 -11.76 -6.29
CA ALA A 52 7.11 -12.75 -6.87
C ALA A 52 8.52 -12.71 -6.28
N VAL A 53 8.98 -11.53 -5.85
CA VAL A 53 10.30 -11.37 -5.21
C VAL A 53 10.41 -12.17 -3.90
N HIS A 54 9.28 -12.55 -3.32
CA HIS A 54 9.22 -13.33 -2.08
C HIS A 54 8.89 -14.82 -2.32
N LYS A 55 8.84 -15.26 -3.58
CA LYS A 55 8.36 -16.60 -3.95
C LYS A 55 9.07 -17.73 -3.22
N ALA A 56 10.36 -17.56 -2.95
CA ALA A 56 11.17 -18.56 -2.25
C ALA A 56 11.10 -18.46 -0.71
N ARG A 57 10.40 -17.47 -0.19
CA ARG A 57 10.30 -17.25 1.26
C ARG A 57 9.24 -18.15 1.89
N PRO A 58 9.46 -18.63 3.13
CA PRO A 58 8.49 -19.49 3.82
C PRO A 58 7.11 -18.85 3.98
N PHE A 59 7.05 -17.52 4.12
CA PHE A 59 5.79 -16.78 4.32
C PHE A 59 5.00 -16.53 3.04
N PHE A 60 5.54 -16.89 1.85
CA PHE A 60 4.92 -16.51 0.57
C PHE A 60 3.48 -17.01 0.45
N LYS A 61 3.23 -18.28 0.76
CA LYS A 61 1.88 -18.87 0.66
C LYS A 61 0.88 -18.16 1.56
N ASP A 62 1.30 -17.85 2.79
CA ASP A 62 0.45 -17.17 3.76
C ASP A 62 0.16 -15.74 3.31
N LEU A 63 1.16 -15.07 2.74
CA LEU A 63 1.00 -13.73 2.20
C LEU A 63 0.00 -13.70 1.05
N VAL A 64 0.12 -14.62 0.09
CA VAL A 64 -0.81 -14.72 -1.04
C VAL A 64 -2.22 -15.04 -0.53
N SER A 65 -2.35 -15.98 0.40
CA SER A 65 -3.63 -16.35 1.00
C SER A 65 -4.28 -15.15 1.70
N PHE A 66 -3.50 -14.38 2.44
CA PHE A 66 -3.99 -13.20 3.14
C PHE A 66 -4.45 -12.12 2.14
N MET A 67 -3.63 -11.82 1.13
CA MET A 67 -3.93 -10.75 0.17
C MET A 67 -5.10 -11.08 -0.75
N THR A 68 -5.50 -12.34 -0.84
CA THR A 68 -6.65 -12.78 -1.63
C THR A 68 -7.87 -13.07 -0.77
N SER A 69 -7.82 -12.82 0.52
CA SER A 69 -8.91 -13.12 1.46
C SER A 69 -10.08 -12.14 1.38
N GLY A 70 -9.92 -11.03 0.71
CA GLY A 70 -10.95 -10.02 0.54
C GLY A 70 -10.47 -8.90 -0.39
N PRO A 71 -11.34 -7.92 -0.67
CA PRO A 71 -10.96 -6.79 -1.50
C PRO A 71 -9.84 -5.96 -0.90
N VAL A 72 -9.04 -5.36 -1.76
CA VAL A 72 -7.99 -4.40 -1.41
C VAL A 72 -8.30 -3.07 -2.08
N MET A 73 -7.82 -1.97 -1.51
CA MET A 73 -7.88 -0.67 -2.14
C MET A 73 -6.47 -0.28 -2.56
N VAL A 74 -6.27 -0.11 -3.87
CA VAL A 74 -4.95 0.18 -4.44
C VAL A 74 -4.94 1.62 -4.92
N GLN A 75 -3.89 2.37 -4.59
CA GLN A 75 -3.77 3.76 -4.98
C GLN A 75 -2.32 4.12 -5.31
N VAL A 76 -2.18 5.13 -6.17
CA VAL A 76 -0.89 5.76 -6.44
C VAL A 76 -0.89 7.10 -5.72
N LEU A 77 0.14 7.32 -4.92
CA LEU A 77 0.34 8.56 -4.19
C LEU A 77 1.48 9.34 -4.85
N GLU A 78 1.30 10.65 -5.01
CA GLU A 78 2.31 11.52 -5.62
C GLU A 78 2.58 12.71 -4.72
N GLY A 79 3.84 13.07 -4.60
CA GLY A 79 4.27 14.24 -3.82
C GLY A 79 5.78 14.26 -3.65
N GLU A 80 6.28 15.26 -2.94
CA GLU A 80 7.70 15.35 -2.60
C GLU A 80 8.07 14.19 -1.68
N ASN A 81 9.11 13.44 -2.03
CA ASN A 81 9.59 12.32 -1.24
C ASN A 81 8.47 11.35 -0.86
N ALA A 82 7.57 11.05 -1.82
CA ALA A 82 6.36 10.27 -1.55
C ALA A 82 6.66 8.91 -0.93
N ILE A 83 7.72 8.23 -1.37
CA ILE A 83 8.08 6.92 -0.85
C ILE A 83 8.40 6.99 0.63
N ALA A 84 9.33 7.86 1.02
CA ALA A 84 9.72 8.01 2.43
C ALA A 84 8.56 8.52 3.27
N LYS A 85 7.82 9.50 2.75
CA LYS A 85 6.69 10.09 3.47
C LYS A 85 5.59 9.07 3.75
N ASN A 86 5.27 8.26 2.75
CA ASN A 86 4.29 7.19 2.93
C ASN A 86 4.76 6.16 3.96
N ARG A 87 6.03 5.78 3.93
CA ARG A 87 6.57 4.83 4.90
C ARG A 87 6.52 5.36 6.32
N GLU A 88 6.77 6.65 6.51
CA GLU A 88 6.58 7.30 7.83
C GLU A 88 5.13 7.23 8.29
N LEU A 89 4.19 7.52 7.39
CA LEU A 89 2.76 7.46 7.70
C LEU A 89 2.32 6.03 8.06
N MET A 90 2.87 5.04 7.38
CA MET A 90 2.54 3.63 7.63
C MET A 90 3.03 3.16 9.00
N GLY A 91 4.23 3.58 9.39
CA GLY A 91 4.87 3.12 10.61
C GLY A 91 5.59 1.80 10.46
N ALA A 92 6.15 1.29 11.57
CA ALA A 92 6.89 0.04 11.59
C ALA A 92 6.01 -1.14 11.17
N THR A 93 6.62 -2.14 10.53
CA THR A 93 5.92 -3.35 10.07
C THR A 93 5.16 -4.05 11.20
N ASP A 94 5.77 -4.12 12.38
CA ASP A 94 5.09 -4.64 13.56
C ASP A 94 4.31 -3.50 14.22
N PRO A 95 2.96 -3.59 14.28
CA PRO A 95 2.15 -2.51 14.87
C PRO A 95 2.47 -2.23 16.34
N LYS A 96 2.99 -3.21 17.07
CA LYS A 96 3.41 -3.01 18.47
C LYS A 96 4.62 -2.10 18.59
N LYS A 97 5.41 -2.01 17.52
CA LYS A 97 6.61 -1.15 17.46
C LYS A 97 6.38 0.12 16.68
N ALA A 98 5.21 0.26 16.05
CA ALA A 98 4.88 1.44 15.27
C ALA A 98 4.60 2.63 16.18
N ALA A 99 5.11 3.80 15.80
CA ALA A 99 4.92 5.01 16.58
C ALA A 99 3.43 5.40 16.61
N LYS A 100 3.02 5.97 17.73
CA LYS A 100 1.65 6.46 17.93
C LYS A 100 1.27 7.42 16.79
N GLY A 101 0.08 7.23 16.25
CA GLY A 101 -0.43 8.08 15.17
C GLY A 101 -0.12 7.55 13.77
N THR A 102 0.68 6.50 13.65
CA THR A 102 0.91 5.85 12.35
C THR A 102 -0.28 4.96 12.01
N ILE A 103 -0.41 4.66 10.71
CA ILE A 103 -1.52 3.83 10.21
C ILE A 103 -1.49 2.45 10.87
N ARG A 104 -0.32 1.83 10.94
CA ARG A 104 -0.20 0.50 11.54
C ARG A 104 -0.45 0.50 13.04
N ALA A 105 0.00 1.52 13.75
CA ALA A 105 -0.29 1.63 15.19
C ALA A 105 -1.79 1.70 15.45
N ASP A 106 -2.54 2.39 14.60
CA ASP A 106 -3.96 2.64 14.80
C ASP A 106 -4.86 1.54 14.23
N PHE A 107 -4.46 0.90 13.12
CA PHE A 107 -5.38 0.04 12.36
C PHE A 107 -4.88 -1.38 12.14
N ALA A 108 -3.61 -1.69 12.39
CA ALA A 108 -3.08 -3.03 12.16
C ALA A 108 -3.24 -3.91 13.40
N ASP A 109 -3.46 -5.21 13.16
CA ASP A 109 -3.63 -6.17 14.25
C ASP A 109 -2.34 -6.92 14.57
N SER A 110 -1.50 -7.18 13.56
CA SER A 110 -0.30 -8.00 13.71
C SER A 110 0.68 -7.70 12.55
N ILE A 111 1.84 -8.32 12.58
CA ILE A 111 2.80 -8.23 11.49
C ILE A 111 2.20 -8.75 10.17
N ASP A 112 1.41 -9.83 10.24
CA ASP A 112 0.79 -10.43 9.06
C ASP A 112 -0.42 -9.63 8.58
N ALA A 113 -1.23 -9.13 9.51
CA ALA A 113 -2.39 -8.29 9.23
C ALA A 113 -2.06 -6.84 9.56
N ASN A 114 -1.17 -6.23 8.75
CA ASN A 114 -0.58 -4.93 9.09
C ASN A 114 -1.14 -3.75 8.30
N ALA A 115 -2.34 -3.89 7.80
CA ALA A 115 -3.20 -2.83 7.24
C ALA A 115 -2.79 -2.29 5.88
N VAL A 116 -1.52 -1.99 5.64
CA VAL A 116 -1.10 -1.26 4.43
C VAL A 116 0.22 -1.79 3.86
N HIS A 117 0.38 -1.58 2.56
CA HIS A 117 1.61 -1.80 1.81
C HIS A 117 2.04 -0.48 1.18
N GLY A 118 3.33 -0.24 1.09
CA GLY A 118 3.89 0.88 0.34
C GLY A 118 5.18 0.44 -0.33
N SER A 119 5.45 0.99 -1.51
CA SER A 119 6.70 0.71 -2.22
C SER A 119 7.90 1.14 -1.36
N ASP A 120 9.00 0.40 -1.46
CA ASP A 120 10.18 0.64 -0.62
C ASP A 120 11.29 1.42 -1.32
N GLY A 121 11.16 1.68 -2.61
CA GLY A 121 12.15 2.45 -3.36
C GLY A 121 11.63 2.87 -4.72
N PRO A 122 12.37 3.74 -5.45
CA PRO A 122 11.93 4.22 -6.76
C PRO A 122 11.74 3.12 -7.79
N ASP A 123 12.63 2.12 -7.82
CA ASP A 123 12.55 1.01 -8.77
C ASP A 123 11.34 0.14 -8.49
N THR A 124 11.12 -0.18 -7.22
CA THR A 124 9.96 -0.97 -6.78
C THR A 124 8.67 -0.23 -7.08
N ALA A 125 8.64 1.08 -6.81
CA ALA A 125 7.46 1.90 -7.07
C ALA A 125 7.09 1.89 -8.55
N ALA A 126 8.06 2.04 -9.45
CA ALA A 126 7.78 2.04 -10.89
C ALA A 126 7.15 0.73 -11.34
N VAL A 127 7.67 -0.40 -10.87
CA VAL A 127 7.15 -1.73 -11.22
C VAL A 127 5.75 -1.93 -10.63
N GLU A 128 5.56 -1.58 -9.37
CA GLU A 128 4.30 -1.80 -8.67
C GLU A 128 3.18 -0.91 -9.20
N VAL A 129 3.47 0.34 -9.52
CA VAL A 129 2.48 1.24 -10.13
C VAL A 129 2.03 0.68 -11.49
N ALA A 130 2.98 0.27 -12.33
CA ALA A 130 2.67 -0.27 -13.66
C ALA A 130 1.90 -1.60 -13.57
N PHE A 131 2.09 -2.36 -12.51
CA PHE A 131 1.36 -3.62 -12.31
C PHE A 131 -0.15 -3.40 -12.21
N PHE A 132 -0.58 -2.34 -11.51
CA PHE A 132 -1.99 -2.09 -11.25
C PHE A 132 -2.62 -1.06 -12.19
N PHE A 133 -1.85 -0.08 -12.68
CA PHE A 133 -2.42 1.05 -13.40
C PHE A 133 -1.72 1.30 -14.73
N PRO A 134 -2.43 1.14 -15.86
CA PRO A 134 -1.96 1.70 -17.14
C PRO A 134 -1.78 3.22 -16.99
N GLY A 135 -0.82 3.79 -17.72
CA GLY A 135 -0.54 5.22 -17.64
C GLY A 135 -1.77 6.10 -17.88
N MET A 136 -2.71 5.64 -18.71
CA MET A 136 -3.95 6.37 -18.97
C MET A 136 -4.88 6.48 -17.75
N ASN A 137 -4.65 5.69 -16.72
CA ASN A 137 -5.46 5.70 -15.49
C ASN A 137 -4.75 6.41 -14.33
N VAL A 138 -3.66 7.14 -14.62
CA VAL A 138 -2.91 7.91 -13.63
C VAL A 138 -3.02 9.39 -14.01
N TYR A 139 -3.52 10.21 -13.08
CA TYR A 139 -3.92 11.59 -13.35
C TYR A 139 -3.07 12.58 -12.55
N SER A 140 -1.80 12.68 -12.91
CA SER A 140 -0.86 13.59 -12.32
C SER A 140 -1.13 15.04 -12.78
N GLY A 141 -0.72 16.02 -11.96
CA GLY A 141 -0.73 17.44 -12.35
C GLY A 141 -2.08 18.16 -12.21
N ARG A 142 -3.06 17.52 -11.61
CA ARG A 142 -4.36 18.15 -11.37
C ARG A 142 -4.38 19.01 -10.10
#